data_e9e4e46fdc4d3533502b1318894e7646
#
_entry.id   e9e4e46fdc4d3533502b1318894e7646
#
_cell.length_a   1.000
_cell.length_b   1.000
_cell.length_c   1.000
_cell.angle_alpha   90.00
_cell.angle_beta   90.00
_cell.angle_gamma   90.00
#
_symmetry.space_group_name_H-M   'P 1'
#
loop_
_entity.id
_entity.type
_entity.pdbx_description
1 polymer ?
#
loop_
_entity_poly.entity_id
_entity_poly.type
_entity_poly.pdbx_seq_one_letter_code
_entity_poly.pdbx_strand_id
1 'polypeptide(L)'
;MPNPDLKPVTSTSWNLGTDLSFLNNKIMFVAEAYYKQIDNQLSSIELANHNAFNSVRSTKTSLVNYGLEFSLNVRPLSRQSNWDLNVATSLAINKDVIAKLPNEVRQIINSDAEVVNKLGSNAMGNYLYVYKGVYATDEDVPVNPLTGERLRMGGNTSTQAYFKAGDPIWVDVNGDYIIDEKDKVIVGNSQPRMTGGISINLRYKAFSINTNCSFTLRRDIINKALADRFRAYGTPVAGKVNLTGLS
;
A
#
# COMPACT_ATOMS: atom_id res chain seq x y z
N MET A 1 -13.69 0.52 29.04
CA MET A 1 -15.10 0.10 29.15
C MET A 1 -15.41 -0.88 28.02
N PRO A 2 -16.09 -2.00 28.26
CA PRO A 2 -16.58 -2.80 27.15
C PRO A 2 -17.61 -1.99 26.36
N ASN A 3 -17.46 -1.94 25.05
CA ASN A 3 -18.42 -1.29 24.17
C ASN A 3 -19.57 -2.28 23.88
N PRO A 4 -20.80 -2.02 24.36
CA PRO A 4 -21.93 -2.93 24.16
C PRO A 4 -22.43 -2.95 22.71
N ASP A 5 -22.02 -1.97 21.88
CA ASP A 5 -22.44 -1.83 20.48
C ASP A 5 -21.57 -2.62 19.51
N LEU A 6 -20.65 -3.45 20.01
CA LEU A 6 -19.81 -4.27 19.14
C LEU A 6 -20.64 -5.36 18.46
N LYS A 7 -20.61 -5.34 17.11
CA LYS A 7 -21.29 -6.33 16.27
C LYS A 7 -20.27 -7.36 15.74
N PRO A 8 -20.68 -8.61 15.49
CA PRO A 8 -19.82 -9.58 14.85
C PRO A 8 -19.46 -9.11 13.42
N VAL A 9 -18.25 -9.45 12.99
CA VAL A 9 -17.81 -9.22 11.61
C VAL A 9 -18.63 -10.11 10.67
N THR A 10 -19.19 -9.52 9.63
CA THR A 10 -19.93 -10.23 8.59
C THR A 10 -19.21 -10.10 7.26
N SER A 11 -19.22 -11.18 6.47
CA SER A 11 -18.61 -11.20 5.14
C SER A 11 -19.63 -11.71 4.12
N THR A 12 -19.88 -10.91 3.11
CA THR A 12 -20.74 -11.26 1.97
C THR A 12 -19.87 -11.31 0.72
N SER A 13 -19.94 -12.41 -0.04
CA SER A 13 -19.15 -12.56 -1.27
C SER A 13 -20.00 -13.06 -2.42
N TRP A 14 -19.68 -12.60 -3.61
CA TRP A 14 -20.25 -13.01 -4.88
C TRP A 14 -19.11 -13.36 -5.82
N ASN A 15 -19.21 -14.55 -6.43
CA ASN A 15 -18.25 -15.01 -7.43
C ASN A 15 -19.02 -15.39 -8.69
N LEU A 16 -18.48 -14.99 -9.83
CA LEU A 16 -18.94 -15.40 -11.15
C LEU A 16 -17.73 -15.91 -11.92
N GLY A 17 -17.77 -17.16 -12.34
CA GLY A 17 -16.68 -17.79 -13.07
C GLY A 17 -17.15 -18.48 -14.35
N THR A 18 -16.19 -18.71 -15.23
CA THR A 18 -16.36 -19.51 -16.44
C THR A 18 -15.11 -20.34 -16.69
N ASP A 19 -15.34 -21.62 -17.03
CA ASP A 19 -14.32 -22.59 -17.39
C ASP A 19 -14.51 -22.97 -18.85
N LEU A 20 -13.50 -22.73 -19.66
CA LEU A 20 -13.51 -23.03 -21.08
C LEU A 20 -12.39 -24.00 -21.42
N SER A 21 -12.75 -25.06 -22.17
CA SER A 21 -11.81 -26.05 -22.66
C SER A 21 -11.88 -26.18 -24.17
N PHE A 22 -10.73 -26.10 -24.80
CA PHE A 22 -10.59 -26.16 -26.25
C PHE A 22 -9.64 -27.27 -26.70
N LEU A 23 -9.76 -27.71 -27.93
CA LEU A 23 -8.86 -28.66 -28.58
C LEU A 23 -8.65 -29.97 -27.77
N ASN A 24 -9.72 -30.59 -27.34
CA ASN A 24 -9.68 -31.82 -26.52
C ASN A 24 -8.89 -31.59 -25.21
N ASN A 25 -9.19 -30.50 -24.50
CA ASN A 25 -8.56 -30.11 -23.24
C ASN A 25 -7.05 -29.77 -23.35
N LYS A 26 -6.57 -29.46 -24.54
CA LYS A 26 -5.20 -28.95 -24.71
C LYS A 26 -5.03 -27.50 -24.23
N ILE A 27 -6.11 -26.74 -24.26
CA ILE A 27 -6.19 -25.37 -23.77
C ILE A 27 -7.33 -25.29 -22.78
N MET A 28 -7.04 -24.97 -21.55
CA MET A 28 -8.02 -24.73 -20.48
C MET A 28 -7.85 -23.28 -20.01
N PHE A 29 -8.92 -22.52 -20.06
CA PHE A 29 -9.00 -21.15 -19.63
C PHE A 29 -10.07 -21.00 -18.57
N VAL A 30 -9.71 -20.40 -17.44
CA VAL A 30 -10.63 -20.07 -16.35
C VAL A 30 -10.59 -18.56 -16.16
N ALA A 31 -11.75 -17.95 -16.04
CA ALA A 31 -11.89 -16.54 -15.69
C ALA A 31 -12.92 -16.41 -14.58
N GLU A 32 -12.56 -15.71 -13.52
CA GLU A 32 -13.41 -15.45 -12.37
C GLU A 32 -13.45 -13.96 -12.06
N ALA A 33 -14.64 -13.46 -11.73
CA ALA A 33 -14.85 -12.14 -11.17
C ALA A 33 -15.41 -12.30 -9.75
N TYR A 34 -14.84 -11.59 -8.80
CA TYR A 34 -15.31 -11.64 -7.43
C TYR A 34 -15.59 -10.26 -6.85
N TYR A 35 -16.51 -10.22 -5.92
CA TYR A 35 -16.82 -9.08 -5.06
C TYR A 35 -17.01 -9.59 -3.64
N LYS A 36 -16.30 -9.02 -2.69
CA LYS A 36 -16.38 -9.37 -1.27
C LYS A 36 -16.49 -8.11 -0.43
N GLN A 37 -17.56 -8.04 0.35
CA GLN A 37 -17.78 -6.98 1.34
C GLN A 37 -17.62 -7.55 2.75
N ILE A 38 -16.83 -6.88 3.56
CA ILE A 38 -16.62 -7.20 4.98
C ILE A 38 -17.18 -6.02 5.77
N ASP A 39 -18.23 -6.27 6.54
CA ASP A 39 -18.86 -5.30 7.39
C ASP A 39 -18.53 -5.53 8.88
N ASN A 40 -18.69 -4.50 9.67
CA ASN A 40 -18.44 -4.53 11.11
C ASN A 40 -16.99 -4.88 11.47
N GLN A 41 -16.03 -4.50 10.64
CA GLN A 41 -14.62 -4.70 10.96
C GLN A 41 -14.21 -3.86 12.16
N LEU A 42 -13.50 -4.49 13.11
CA LEU A 42 -13.03 -3.83 14.32
C LEU A 42 -11.94 -2.80 13.97
N SER A 43 -12.15 -1.58 14.43
CA SER A 43 -11.18 -0.47 14.30
C SER A 43 -11.07 0.26 15.64
N SER A 44 -9.93 0.90 15.89
CA SER A 44 -9.72 1.79 17.04
C SER A 44 -9.95 3.23 16.58
N ILE A 45 -10.67 3.99 17.38
CA ILE A 45 -10.90 5.42 17.20
C ILE A 45 -10.20 6.13 18.33
N GLU A 46 -9.30 7.05 18.01
CA GLU A 46 -8.68 7.92 19.00
C GLU A 46 -9.70 8.93 19.53
N LEU A 47 -9.72 9.12 20.82
CA LEU A 47 -10.59 10.07 21.49
C LEU A 47 -9.80 11.34 21.83
N ALA A 48 -10.51 12.47 21.90
CA ALA A 48 -9.90 13.72 22.33
C ALA A 48 -9.33 13.61 23.77
N ASN A 49 -8.21 14.27 24.00
CA ASN A 49 -7.43 14.18 25.26
C ASN A 49 -8.17 14.51 26.55
N HIS A 50 -9.38 15.08 26.47
CA HIS A 50 -10.21 15.36 27.66
C HIS A 50 -11.07 14.17 28.10
N ASN A 51 -11.03 13.07 27.34
CA ASN A 51 -11.70 11.83 27.73
C ASN A 51 -10.78 10.99 28.63
N ALA A 52 -11.36 10.25 29.56
CA ALA A 52 -10.61 9.36 30.45
C ALA A 52 -9.94 8.16 29.71
N PHE A 53 -10.20 8.01 28.41
CA PHE A 53 -9.71 6.94 27.56
C PHE A 53 -9.10 7.52 26.29
N ASN A 54 -7.93 7.01 25.89
CA ASN A 54 -7.23 7.46 24.68
C ASN A 54 -7.90 6.93 23.40
N SER A 55 -8.58 5.81 23.46
CA SER A 55 -9.24 5.22 22.29
C SER A 55 -10.45 4.37 22.67
N VAL A 56 -11.35 4.19 21.71
CA VAL A 56 -12.48 3.28 21.80
C VAL A 56 -12.50 2.33 20.60
N ARG A 57 -12.86 1.07 20.83
CA ARG A 57 -13.06 0.11 19.75
C ARG A 57 -14.45 0.26 19.14
N SER A 58 -14.50 0.23 17.80
CA SER A 58 -15.74 0.34 17.02
C SER A 58 -15.78 -0.72 15.93
N THR A 59 -16.96 -1.24 15.64
CA THR A 59 -17.22 -2.17 14.55
C THR A 59 -17.92 -1.54 13.35
N LYS A 60 -17.75 -0.23 13.15
CA LYS A 60 -18.44 0.51 12.07
C LYS A 60 -17.61 0.68 10.80
N THR A 61 -16.54 -0.08 10.64
CA THR A 61 -15.69 -0.07 9.42
C THR A 61 -16.17 -1.14 8.45
N SER A 62 -16.27 -0.78 7.17
CA SER A 62 -16.58 -1.71 6.07
C SER A 62 -15.52 -1.61 4.99
N LEU A 63 -15.07 -2.78 4.52
CA LEU A 63 -14.10 -2.95 3.46
C LEU A 63 -14.72 -3.72 2.29
N VAL A 64 -14.49 -3.25 1.09
CA VAL A 64 -14.87 -3.93 -0.14
C VAL A 64 -13.63 -4.35 -0.90
N ASN A 65 -13.58 -5.63 -1.30
CA ASN A 65 -12.56 -6.18 -2.18
C ASN A 65 -13.23 -6.72 -3.44
N TYR A 66 -12.69 -6.40 -4.60
CA TYR A 66 -13.18 -6.94 -5.85
C TYR A 66 -12.03 -7.11 -6.83
N GLY A 67 -12.19 -8.03 -7.76
CA GLY A 67 -11.14 -8.33 -8.69
C GLY A 67 -11.52 -9.31 -9.76
N LEU A 68 -10.52 -9.59 -10.60
CA LEU A 68 -10.58 -10.56 -11.67
C LEU A 68 -9.42 -11.54 -11.51
N GLU A 69 -9.69 -12.80 -11.71
CA GLU A 69 -8.70 -13.86 -11.70
C GLU A 69 -8.77 -14.63 -13.02
N PHE A 70 -7.61 -14.88 -13.60
CA PHE A 70 -7.46 -15.61 -14.85
C PHE A 70 -6.46 -16.72 -14.66
N SER A 71 -6.77 -17.90 -15.19
CA SER A 71 -5.81 -18.96 -15.33
C SER A 71 -5.89 -19.59 -16.73
N LEU A 72 -4.72 -19.88 -17.27
CA LEU A 72 -4.59 -20.52 -18.57
C LEU A 72 -3.62 -21.69 -18.43
N ASN A 73 -4.06 -22.87 -18.84
CA ASN A 73 -3.24 -24.07 -18.93
C ASN A 73 -3.20 -24.55 -20.37
N VAL A 74 -2.01 -24.73 -20.92
CA VAL A 74 -1.80 -25.13 -22.32
C VAL A 74 -0.89 -26.34 -22.39
N ARG A 75 -1.39 -27.40 -23.07
CA ARG A 75 -0.63 -28.61 -23.40
C ARG A 75 -0.63 -28.81 -24.93
N PRO A 76 0.27 -28.14 -25.66
CA PRO A 76 0.22 -28.09 -27.12
C PRO A 76 0.59 -29.41 -27.79
N LEU A 77 1.39 -30.23 -27.12
CA LEU A 77 1.95 -31.44 -27.70
C LEU A 77 1.01 -32.63 -27.59
N SER A 78 1.11 -33.56 -28.52
CA SER A 78 0.35 -34.81 -28.50
C SER A 78 0.89 -35.75 -27.42
N ARG A 79 0.02 -36.55 -26.81
CA ARG A 79 0.40 -37.60 -25.84
C ARG A 79 1.31 -38.69 -26.42
N GLN A 80 1.33 -38.83 -27.75
CA GLN A 80 2.20 -39.77 -28.44
C GLN A 80 3.61 -39.22 -28.72
N SER A 81 3.87 -37.96 -28.43
CA SER A 81 5.17 -37.35 -28.58
C SER A 81 6.14 -37.77 -27.47
N ASN A 82 7.43 -37.88 -27.78
CA ASN A 82 8.47 -38.02 -26.78
C ASN A 82 8.62 -36.76 -25.92
N TRP A 83 8.01 -35.66 -26.34
CA TRP A 83 7.98 -34.38 -25.65
C TRP A 83 6.61 -34.18 -24.99
N ASP A 84 6.60 -33.75 -23.75
CA ASP A 84 5.43 -33.29 -23.04
C ASP A 84 5.71 -31.88 -22.51
N LEU A 85 4.91 -30.92 -22.94
CA LEU A 85 5.02 -29.52 -22.52
C LEU A 85 3.70 -29.11 -21.89
N ASN A 86 3.78 -28.63 -20.65
CA ASN A 86 2.67 -28.00 -19.97
C ASN A 86 3.08 -26.58 -19.54
N VAL A 87 2.29 -25.61 -19.96
CA VAL A 87 2.46 -24.21 -19.57
C VAL A 87 1.21 -23.77 -18.84
N ALA A 88 1.38 -23.41 -17.58
CA ALA A 88 0.30 -22.84 -16.77
C ALA A 88 0.65 -21.39 -16.39
N THR A 89 -0.31 -20.48 -16.55
CA THR A 89 -0.17 -19.11 -16.14
C THR A 89 -1.40 -18.68 -15.33
N SER A 90 -1.17 -17.82 -14.34
CA SER A 90 -2.22 -17.21 -13.55
C SER A 90 -1.99 -15.70 -13.43
N LEU A 91 -3.08 -14.95 -13.38
CA LEU A 91 -3.11 -13.52 -13.18
C LEU A 91 -4.28 -13.15 -12.30
N ALA A 92 -4.02 -12.45 -11.20
CA ALA A 92 -5.04 -11.86 -10.35
C ALA A 92 -4.90 -10.34 -10.34
N ILE A 93 -6.02 -9.64 -10.53
CA ILE A 93 -6.12 -8.19 -10.48
C ILE A 93 -7.07 -7.85 -9.34
N ASN A 94 -6.55 -7.23 -8.28
CA ASN A 94 -7.28 -6.97 -7.05
C ASN A 94 -7.41 -5.47 -6.79
N LYS A 95 -8.55 -5.08 -6.22
CA LYS A 95 -8.76 -3.73 -5.69
C LYS A 95 -9.53 -3.83 -4.37
N ASP A 96 -9.03 -3.12 -3.39
CA ASP A 96 -9.64 -2.92 -2.09
C ASP A 96 -10.09 -1.48 -1.93
N VAL A 97 -11.21 -1.25 -1.26
CA VAL A 97 -11.77 0.08 -1.01
C VAL A 97 -12.41 0.11 0.36
N ILE A 98 -12.11 1.15 1.13
CA ILE A 98 -12.80 1.42 2.39
C ILE A 98 -14.17 2.04 2.08
N ALA A 99 -15.23 1.29 2.35
CA ALA A 99 -16.60 1.68 2.06
C ALA A 99 -17.25 2.47 3.20
N LYS A 100 -16.86 2.20 4.45
CA LYS A 100 -17.35 2.90 5.63
C LYS A 100 -16.26 3.06 6.68
N LEU A 101 -16.32 4.18 7.41
CA LEU A 101 -15.51 4.43 8.59
C LEU A 101 -16.45 4.79 9.77
N PRO A 102 -16.02 4.56 11.02
CA PRO A 102 -16.82 4.88 12.20
C PRO A 102 -16.99 6.39 12.37
N ASN A 103 -18.09 6.79 13.01
CA ASN A 103 -18.41 8.18 13.39
C ASN A 103 -18.40 9.17 12.20
N GLU A 104 -18.70 8.68 10.99
CA GLU A 104 -18.75 9.49 9.76
C GLU A 104 -17.45 10.25 9.47
N VAL A 105 -16.33 9.85 10.08
CA VAL A 105 -15.03 10.42 9.77
C VAL A 105 -14.63 10.04 8.34
N ARG A 106 -13.92 10.94 7.67
CA ARG A 106 -13.46 10.69 6.30
C ARG A 106 -12.16 9.91 6.24
N GLN A 107 -11.37 9.94 7.33
CA GLN A 107 -10.09 9.25 7.39
C GLN A 107 -9.71 8.93 8.84
N ILE A 108 -8.96 7.85 9.01
CA ILE A 108 -8.31 7.44 10.25
C ILE A 108 -6.83 7.26 9.94
N ILE A 109 -5.98 8.03 10.62
CA ILE A 109 -4.53 8.01 10.43
C ILE A 109 -3.94 7.05 11.46
N ASN A 110 -3.05 6.16 11.01
CA ASN A 110 -2.19 5.37 11.87
C ASN A 110 -0.76 5.90 11.68
N SER A 111 -0.34 6.80 12.54
CA SER A 111 0.95 7.47 12.45
C SER A 111 2.13 6.50 12.59
N ASP A 112 2.01 5.47 13.44
CA ASP A 112 3.07 4.48 13.67
C ASP A 112 3.33 3.61 12.45
N ALA A 113 2.28 3.30 11.68
CA ALA A 113 2.36 2.48 10.49
C ALA A 113 2.55 3.30 9.20
N GLU A 114 2.50 4.64 9.28
CA GLU A 114 2.51 5.54 8.11
C GLU A 114 1.43 5.19 7.08
N VAL A 115 0.26 4.79 7.57
CA VAL A 115 -0.89 4.35 6.79
C VAL A 115 -2.12 5.17 7.15
N VAL A 116 -2.92 5.47 6.15
CA VAL A 116 -4.23 6.10 6.34
C VAL A 116 -5.34 5.22 5.78
N ASN A 117 -6.40 5.09 6.56
CA ASN A 117 -7.67 4.56 6.11
C ASN A 117 -8.57 5.72 5.73
N LYS A 118 -8.73 5.97 4.44
CA LYS A 118 -9.56 7.05 3.90
C LYS A 118 -10.74 6.48 3.14
N LEU A 119 -11.92 7.03 3.37
CA LEU A 119 -13.14 6.63 2.69
C LEU A 119 -12.98 6.72 1.16
N GLY A 120 -13.32 5.66 0.44
CA GLY A 120 -13.15 5.55 -1.01
C GLY A 120 -11.73 5.26 -1.50
N SER A 121 -10.75 5.17 -0.59
CA SER A 121 -9.36 4.81 -0.91
C SER A 121 -9.06 3.37 -0.54
N ASN A 122 -7.89 2.89 -0.97
CA ASN A 122 -7.39 1.57 -0.59
C ASN A 122 -7.16 1.48 0.92
N ALA A 123 -7.33 0.30 1.47
CA ALA A 123 -7.24 0.05 2.91
C ALA A 123 -5.82 0.20 3.51
N MET A 124 -4.78 0.20 2.70
CA MET A 124 -3.37 0.25 3.14
C MET A 124 -2.60 1.28 2.32
N GLY A 125 -3.18 2.46 2.14
CA GLY A 125 -2.51 3.57 1.47
C GLY A 125 -1.35 4.11 2.29
N ASN A 126 -0.14 4.18 1.72
CA ASN A 126 1.00 4.81 2.36
C ASN A 126 0.76 6.31 2.52
N TYR A 127 0.85 6.83 3.75
CA TYR A 127 0.52 8.21 4.09
C TYR A 127 1.79 8.98 4.42
N LEU A 128 2.32 9.70 3.44
CA LEU A 128 3.66 10.28 3.48
C LEU A 128 3.67 11.70 2.94
N TYR A 129 4.71 12.45 3.31
CA TYR A 129 5.04 13.73 2.67
C TYR A 129 5.54 13.51 1.25
N VAL A 130 5.23 14.44 0.34
CA VAL A 130 5.75 14.43 -1.03
C VAL A 130 7.04 15.21 -1.08
N TYR A 131 8.12 14.56 -1.48
CA TYR A 131 9.45 15.13 -1.66
C TYR A 131 9.63 15.61 -3.11
N LYS A 132 10.15 16.85 -3.29
CA LYS A 132 10.39 17.44 -4.62
C LYS A 132 11.86 17.80 -4.89
N GLY A 133 12.76 17.53 -3.98
CA GLY A 133 14.16 17.90 -4.12
C GLY A 133 14.68 18.64 -2.90
N VAL A 134 15.71 19.46 -3.09
CA VAL A 134 16.41 20.20 -2.05
C VAL A 134 16.45 21.68 -2.42
N TYR A 135 16.26 22.57 -1.47
CA TYR A 135 16.40 24.01 -1.68
C TYR A 135 17.85 24.33 -2.04
N ALA A 136 18.07 25.01 -3.18
CA ALA A 136 19.41 25.39 -3.60
C ALA A 136 19.93 26.61 -2.82
N THR A 137 19.05 27.56 -2.55
CA THR A 137 19.34 28.80 -1.82
C THR A 137 18.29 29.07 -0.75
N ASP A 138 18.56 29.95 0.17
CA ASP A 138 17.60 30.39 1.21
C ASP A 138 16.42 31.17 0.59
N GLU A 139 16.63 31.82 -0.56
CA GLU A 139 15.63 32.58 -1.28
C GLU A 139 14.59 31.67 -1.95
N ASP A 140 14.94 30.41 -2.22
CA ASP A 140 14.02 29.41 -2.81
C ASP A 140 12.99 28.91 -1.80
N VAL A 141 13.20 29.16 -0.52
CA VAL A 141 12.25 28.74 0.53
C VAL A 141 11.01 29.64 0.50
N PRO A 142 9.81 29.08 0.36
CA PRO A 142 8.57 29.85 0.32
C PRO A 142 8.39 30.72 1.57
N VAL A 143 7.91 31.95 1.34
CA VAL A 143 7.59 32.91 2.40
C VAL A 143 6.10 33.21 2.35
N ASN A 144 5.47 33.16 3.50
CA ASN A 144 4.05 33.51 3.63
C ASN A 144 3.87 35.02 3.32
N PRO A 145 3.14 35.39 2.28
CA PRO A 145 2.98 36.79 1.86
C PRO A 145 2.20 37.64 2.87
N LEU A 146 1.45 37.01 3.78
CA LEU A 146 0.65 37.72 4.77
C LEU A 146 1.42 37.99 6.06
N THR A 147 2.30 37.06 6.48
CA THR A 147 3.02 37.16 7.75
C THR A 147 4.51 37.51 7.57
N GLY A 148 5.07 37.31 6.37
CA GLY A 148 6.49 37.41 6.11
C GLY A 148 7.33 36.28 6.69
N GLU A 149 6.70 35.25 7.28
CA GLU A 149 7.41 34.08 7.82
C GLU A 149 7.77 33.09 6.73
N ARG A 150 8.95 32.49 6.81
CA ARG A 150 9.37 31.39 5.93
C ARG A 150 8.63 30.12 6.27
N LEU A 151 8.54 29.22 5.27
CA LEU A 151 8.08 27.85 5.46
C LEU A 151 8.86 27.19 6.59
N ARG A 152 8.16 26.50 7.48
CA ARG A 152 8.74 25.83 8.64
C ARG A 152 8.18 24.44 8.86
N MET A 153 8.93 23.61 9.58
CA MET A 153 8.42 22.33 10.04
C MET A 153 7.47 22.55 11.21
N GLY A 154 6.27 21.98 11.14
CA GLY A 154 5.32 21.92 12.24
C GLY A 154 5.80 20.96 13.32
N GLY A 155 5.47 21.23 14.57
CA GLY A 155 5.86 20.41 15.73
C GLY A 155 5.83 21.22 17.01
N ASN A 156 6.40 20.64 18.08
CA ASN A 156 6.40 21.25 19.40
C ASN A 156 7.05 22.65 19.36
N THR A 157 6.36 23.64 19.87
CA THR A 157 6.58 25.08 19.71
C THR A 157 7.90 25.62 20.24
N SER A 158 8.76 24.80 20.83
CA SER A 158 10.02 25.24 21.43
C SER A 158 11.19 25.40 20.44
N THR A 159 11.09 24.85 19.22
CA THR A 159 12.09 25.06 18.15
C THR A 159 11.35 25.17 16.81
N GLN A 160 11.07 26.42 16.42
CA GLN A 160 10.58 26.67 15.05
C GLN A 160 11.74 26.43 14.09
N ALA A 161 11.75 25.28 13.44
CA ALA A 161 12.74 24.96 12.43
C ALA A 161 12.27 25.49 11.07
N TYR A 162 12.73 26.67 10.70
CA TYR A 162 12.54 27.21 9.34
C TYR A 162 13.43 26.46 8.36
N PHE A 163 12.90 26.19 7.19
CA PHE A 163 13.67 25.59 6.11
C PHE A 163 14.73 26.58 5.57
N LYS A 164 15.84 26.03 5.08
CA LYS A 164 16.98 26.77 4.53
C LYS A 164 17.60 26.00 3.36
N ALA A 165 18.57 26.59 2.71
CA ALA A 165 19.38 25.93 1.70
C ALA A 165 19.93 24.59 2.20
N GLY A 166 19.82 23.55 1.36
CA GLY A 166 20.21 22.17 1.70
C GLY A 166 19.12 21.34 2.36
N ASP A 167 18.02 21.94 2.81
CA ASP A 167 16.90 21.20 3.39
C ASP A 167 15.99 20.60 2.30
N PRO A 168 15.26 19.50 2.61
CA PRO A 168 14.35 18.87 1.65
C PRO A 168 13.13 19.75 1.37
N ILE A 169 12.72 19.76 0.11
CA ILE A 169 11.49 20.43 -0.35
C ILE A 169 10.32 19.47 -0.12
N TRP A 170 9.54 19.73 0.92
CA TRP A 170 8.26 19.07 1.16
C TRP A 170 7.13 19.90 0.55
N VAL A 171 6.11 19.21 0.01
CA VAL A 171 4.93 19.89 -0.54
C VAL A 171 4.02 20.31 0.60
N ASP A 172 3.79 21.59 0.72
CA ASP A 172 2.73 22.18 1.52
C ASP A 172 1.41 22.00 0.75
N VAL A 173 0.58 21.08 1.21
CA VAL A 173 -0.66 20.67 0.52
C VAL A 173 -1.81 21.62 0.83
N ASN A 174 -1.85 22.13 2.05
CA ASN A 174 -2.92 23.00 2.53
C ASN A 174 -2.61 24.49 2.35
N GLY A 175 -1.35 24.87 2.06
CA GLY A 175 -0.91 26.25 1.80
C GLY A 175 -0.81 27.11 3.05
N ASP A 176 -0.62 26.52 4.23
CA ASP A 176 -0.52 27.25 5.48
C ASP A 176 0.92 27.64 5.87
N TYR A 177 1.92 27.29 5.03
CA TYR A 177 3.35 27.48 5.25
C TYR A 177 3.93 26.77 6.47
N ILE A 178 3.27 25.69 6.89
CA ILE A 178 3.70 24.81 7.97
C ILE A 178 3.63 23.37 7.47
N ILE A 179 4.75 22.67 7.37
CA ILE A 179 4.77 21.26 7.01
C ILE A 179 4.41 20.42 8.23
N ASP A 180 3.21 19.88 8.27
CA ASP A 180 2.71 19.07 9.37
C ASP A 180 1.94 17.81 8.85
N GLU A 181 1.27 17.08 9.76
CA GLU A 181 0.50 15.86 9.41
C GLU A 181 -0.58 16.09 8.34
N LYS A 182 -1.02 17.34 8.12
CA LYS A 182 -2.04 17.69 7.12
C LYS A 182 -1.49 17.73 5.71
N ASP A 183 -0.15 17.82 5.55
CA ASP A 183 0.53 17.82 4.26
C ASP A 183 0.88 16.43 3.75
N LYS A 184 0.63 15.41 4.56
CA LYS A 184 0.75 14.04 4.10
C LYS A 184 -0.38 13.70 3.14
N VAL A 185 -0.05 12.91 2.13
CA VAL A 185 -0.98 12.40 1.13
C VAL A 185 -0.78 10.91 0.93
N ILE A 186 -1.76 10.25 0.30
CA ILE A 186 -1.62 8.84 -0.06
C ILE A 186 -0.66 8.74 -1.24
N VAL A 187 0.53 8.16 -0.99
CA VAL A 187 1.57 7.93 -1.98
C VAL A 187 1.71 6.42 -2.19
N GLY A 188 0.93 5.89 -3.12
CA GLY A 188 0.97 4.47 -3.43
C GLY A 188 0.22 3.57 -2.45
N ASN A 189 0.36 2.25 -2.67
CA ASN A 189 -0.33 1.21 -1.92
C ASN A 189 0.62 0.03 -1.65
N SER A 190 0.68 -0.44 -0.41
CA SER A 190 1.44 -1.62 -0.03
C SER A 190 0.82 -2.94 -0.51
N GLN A 191 -0.46 -2.93 -0.85
CA GLN A 191 -1.17 -4.07 -1.46
C GLN A 191 -0.90 -4.09 -2.97
N PRO A 192 -0.45 -5.22 -3.54
CA PRO A 192 -0.25 -5.32 -4.98
C PRO A 192 -1.59 -5.30 -5.71
N ARG A 193 -1.66 -4.54 -6.81
CA ARG A 193 -2.84 -4.54 -7.69
C ARG A 193 -2.87 -5.72 -8.65
N MET A 194 -1.70 -6.24 -9.00
CA MET A 194 -1.57 -7.38 -9.91
C MET A 194 -0.55 -8.37 -9.36
N THR A 195 -0.94 -9.63 -9.31
CA THR A 195 -0.07 -10.76 -8.97
C THR A 195 -0.29 -11.88 -9.96
N GLY A 196 0.73 -12.65 -10.22
CA GLY A 196 0.59 -13.78 -11.12
C GLY A 196 1.81 -14.66 -11.14
N GLY A 197 1.74 -15.70 -11.96
CA GLY A 197 2.83 -16.63 -12.14
C GLY A 197 2.75 -17.39 -13.44
N ILE A 198 3.88 -17.93 -13.85
CA ILE A 198 4.04 -18.80 -14.99
C ILE A 198 4.78 -20.06 -14.54
N SER A 199 4.21 -21.20 -14.82
CA SER A 199 4.82 -22.51 -14.57
C SER A 199 5.01 -23.23 -15.90
N ILE A 200 6.21 -23.68 -16.16
CA ILE A 200 6.58 -24.41 -17.38
C ILE A 200 7.13 -25.76 -16.95
N ASN A 201 6.48 -26.83 -17.39
CA ASN A 201 6.92 -28.19 -17.19
C ASN A 201 7.22 -28.79 -18.57
N LEU A 202 8.47 -29.09 -18.80
CA LEU A 202 8.95 -29.71 -20.05
C LEU A 202 9.54 -31.07 -19.72
N ARG A 203 9.06 -32.10 -20.37
CA ARG A 203 9.62 -33.47 -20.29
C ARG A 203 10.00 -33.96 -21.66
N TYR A 204 11.17 -34.56 -21.73
CA TYR A 204 11.65 -35.27 -22.89
C TYR A 204 12.21 -36.63 -22.47
N LYS A 205 11.52 -37.71 -22.81
CA LYS A 205 11.85 -39.08 -22.37
C LYS A 205 12.01 -39.14 -20.84
N ALA A 206 13.23 -39.44 -20.34
CA ALA A 206 13.58 -39.51 -18.93
C ALA A 206 13.97 -38.17 -18.29
N PHE A 207 14.14 -37.10 -19.06
CA PHE A 207 14.56 -35.80 -18.57
C PHE A 207 13.32 -34.91 -18.35
N SER A 208 13.31 -34.15 -17.24
CA SER A 208 12.27 -33.17 -16.96
C SER A 208 12.88 -31.87 -16.44
N ILE A 209 12.32 -30.75 -16.89
CA ILE A 209 12.66 -29.39 -16.46
C ILE A 209 11.38 -28.74 -15.99
N ASN A 210 11.38 -28.25 -14.75
CA ASN A 210 10.28 -27.52 -14.15
C ASN A 210 10.75 -26.11 -13.78
N THR A 211 10.07 -25.11 -14.29
CA THR A 211 10.37 -23.70 -14.00
C THR A 211 9.12 -23.00 -13.51
N ASN A 212 9.25 -22.29 -12.37
CA ASN A 212 8.19 -21.47 -11.81
C ASN A 212 8.70 -20.03 -11.68
N CYS A 213 7.94 -19.09 -12.19
CA CYS A 213 8.17 -17.66 -12.06
C CYS A 213 6.93 -17.02 -11.46
N SER A 214 7.09 -16.20 -10.43
CA SER A 214 6.02 -15.38 -9.86
C SER A 214 6.35 -13.91 -10.01
N PHE A 215 5.33 -13.07 -10.18
CA PHE A 215 5.49 -11.63 -10.28
C PHE A 215 4.43 -10.88 -9.47
N THR A 216 4.83 -9.71 -9.02
CA THR A 216 3.99 -8.77 -8.31
C THR A 216 4.18 -7.41 -8.93
N LEU A 217 3.09 -6.77 -9.36
CA LEU A 217 3.12 -5.47 -10.03
C LEU A 217 2.25 -4.44 -9.33
N ARG A 218 2.62 -3.17 -9.48
CA ARG A 218 1.90 -2.03 -8.89
C ARG A 218 1.75 -2.16 -7.38
N ARG A 219 2.86 -2.41 -6.72
CA ARG A 219 3.00 -2.42 -5.28
C ARG A 219 4.05 -1.40 -4.87
N ASP A 220 3.74 -0.57 -3.88
CA ASP A 220 4.64 0.42 -3.33
C ASP A 220 5.06 -0.01 -1.92
N ILE A 221 6.35 -0.13 -1.68
CA ILE A 221 6.89 -0.58 -0.39
C ILE A 221 7.72 0.55 0.21
N ILE A 222 7.41 0.90 1.46
CA ILE A 222 8.24 1.82 2.24
C ILE A 222 9.53 1.09 2.63
N ASN A 223 10.68 1.59 2.15
CA ASN A 223 11.98 1.04 2.51
C ASN A 223 12.43 1.55 3.88
N LYS A 224 11.88 0.96 4.94
CA LYS A 224 12.22 1.36 6.33
C LYS A 224 13.69 1.17 6.65
N ALA A 225 14.35 0.13 6.11
CA ALA A 225 15.78 -0.09 6.35
C ALA A 225 16.64 1.07 5.82
N LEU A 226 16.28 1.63 4.66
CA LEU A 226 16.94 2.81 4.11
C LEU A 226 16.62 4.06 4.94
N ALA A 227 15.37 4.25 5.31
CA ALA A 227 14.94 5.37 6.14
C ALA A 227 15.64 5.37 7.51
N ASP A 228 15.79 4.24 8.15
CA ASP A 228 16.49 4.10 9.43
C ASP A 228 17.99 4.40 9.31
N ARG A 229 18.61 4.03 8.19
CA ARG A 229 19.98 4.44 7.89
C ARG A 229 20.11 5.97 7.82
N PHE A 230 19.21 6.65 7.12
CA PHE A 230 19.24 8.11 7.06
C PHE A 230 18.95 8.77 8.41
N ARG A 231 18.06 8.23 9.23
CA ARG A 231 17.85 8.72 10.61
C ARG A 231 19.10 8.58 11.48
N ALA A 232 19.86 7.50 11.31
CA ALA A 232 21.11 7.30 12.03
C ALA A 232 22.18 8.35 11.72
N TYR A 233 22.10 9.04 10.57
CA TYR A 233 22.97 10.17 10.23
C TYR A 233 22.67 11.43 11.03
N GLY A 234 21.43 11.66 11.41
CA GLY A 234 21.03 12.82 12.23
C GLY A 234 21.43 12.70 13.70
N THR A 235 21.76 11.51 14.17
CA THR A 235 22.32 11.25 15.48
C THR A 235 23.81 10.90 15.34
N PRO A 236 24.75 11.70 15.84
CA PRO A 236 26.17 11.40 15.75
C PRO A 236 26.51 10.20 16.63
N VAL A 237 26.22 9.00 16.14
CA VAL A 237 26.78 7.77 16.69
C VAL A 237 28.15 7.60 16.06
N ALA A 238 29.16 8.01 16.80
CA ALA A 238 30.55 7.93 16.41
C ALA A 238 30.86 6.59 15.73
N GLY A 239 31.26 6.66 14.46
CA GLY A 239 32.04 5.61 13.79
C GLY A 239 31.30 4.40 13.22
N LYS A 240 29.98 4.36 13.08
CA LYS A 240 29.27 3.14 12.65
C LYS A 240 28.39 3.22 11.39
N VAL A 241 28.47 4.28 10.62
CA VAL A 241 27.68 4.36 9.38
C VAL A 241 28.59 4.13 8.18
N ASN A 242 28.45 2.97 7.57
CA ASN A 242 29.12 2.64 6.31
C ASN A 242 28.34 3.26 5.15
N LEU A 243 28.91 4.27 4.52
CA LEU A 243 28.35 5.00 3.36
C LEU A 243 28.55 4.28 2.02
N THR A 244 29.30 3.17 2.01
CA THR A 244 29.55 2.41 0.78
C THR A 244 28.30 1.65 0.38
N GLY A 245 27.48 2.24 -0.44
CA GLY A 245 26.22 1.68 -0.93
C GLY A 245 25.15 2.73 -1.22
N LEU A 246 25.53 4.00 -1.20
CA LEU A 246 24.67 5.14 -1.56
C LEU A 246 25.07 5.74 -2.93
N SER A 247 25.79 4.99 -3.79
CA SER A 247 26.07 5.35 -5.18
C SER A 247 25.05 4.76 -6.14
#